data_f18e86d66d3148f8ac983b522a74a368
#
_entry.id   f18e86d66d3148f8ac983b522a74a368
#
_cell.length_a   1.000
_cell.length_b   1.000
_cell.length_c   1.000
_cell.angle_alpha   90.00
_cell.angle_beta   90.00
_cell.angle_gamma   90.00
#
_symmetry.space_group_name_H-M   'P 1'
#
loop_
_entity.id
_entity.type
_entity.pdbx_description
1 polymer ?
#
loop_
_entity_poly.entity_id
_entity_poly.type
_entity_poly.pdbx_seq_one_letter_code
_entity_poly.pdbx_strand_id
1 'polypeptide(L)'
;GINKFIDTTSGIKKLLSSNSGHFFEWRFGNIFYTKHGEGSPILLIHDLHPASSSIEWSKMIKKLSKQHTVYTIDLLGCGRSDKPGLTYTNYMFVQLITDFVKKVIEQKTDVIVTGDSCSFTLMAANMDDKIFDRIFLVSPPSLESLVKNPTKQTDFVKKVLELPIIGTFCYNLQMLEDKITDLF
;
A
#
# COMPACT_ATOMS: atom_id res chain seq x y z
N GLY A 1 24.32 -12.13 2.63
CA GLY A 1 24.50 -12.83 3.86
C GLY A 1 23.19 -13.09 4.61
N ILE A 2 23.13 -12.76 5.87
CA ILE A 2 22.01 -13.05 6.79
C ILE A 2 20.68 -12.46 6.31
N ASN A 3 20.67 -11.20 5.86
CA ASN A 3 19.45 -10.56 5.39
C ASN A 3 18.84 -11.26 4.15
N LYS A 4 19.69 -11.75 3.24
CA LYS A 4 19.21 -12.51 2.08
C LYS A 4 18.61 -13.86 2.48
N PHE A 5 19.15 -14.49 3.54
CA PHE A 5 18.58 -15.72 4.09
C PHE A 5 17.22 -15.48 4.73
N ILE A 6 17.09 -14.40 5.54
CA ILE A 6 15.82 -14.02 6.16
C ILE A 6 14.77 -13.69 5.10
N ASP A 7 15.12 -12.92 4.04
CA ASP A 7 14.23 -12.66 2.92
C ASP A 7 13.72 -13.94 2.25
N THR A 8 14.58 -14.95 2.14
CA THR A 8 14.21 -16.23 1.51
C THR A 8 13.30 -17.07 2.40
N THR A 9 13.45 -16.96 3.72
CA THR A 9 12.69 -17.74 4.71
C THR A 9 11.47 -17.01 5.24
N SER A 10 11.33 -15.71 4.94
CA SER A 10 10.15 -14.94 5.37
C SER A 10 8.88 -15.46 4.67
N GLY A 11 7.82 -15.68 5.43
CA GLY A 11 6.55 -16.21 4.95
C GLY A 11 5.84 -15.31 3.93
N ILE A 12 6.25 -14.03 3.84
CA ILE A 12 5.69 -13.04 2.89
C ILE A 12 5.71 -13.56 1.46
N LYS A 13 6.84 -14.12 0.99
CA LYS A 13 6.91 -14.68 -0.37
C LYS A 13 5.87 -15.75 -0.60
N LYS A 14 5.61 -16.60 0.40
CA LYS A 14 4.63 -17.67 0.33
C LYS A 14 3.19 -17.14 0.34
N LEU A 15 2.89 -16.18 1.22
CA LEU A 15 1.58 -15.51 1.28
C LEU A 15 1.29 -14.70 0.00
N LEU A 16 2.29 -14.03 -0.55
CA LEU A 16 2.16 -13.22 -1.74
C LEU A 16 2.22 -14.02 -3.04
N SER A 17 2.72 -15.26 -3.04
CA SER A 17 2.91 -16.07 -4.25
C SER A 17 1.61 -16.67 -4.83
N SER A 18 0.52 -16.67 -4.08
CA SER A 18 -0.72 -17.39 -4.42
C SER A 18 -1.68 -16.66 -5.37
N ASN A 19 -1.48 -15.36 -5.64
CA ASN A 19 -2.39 -14.58 -6.49
C ASN A 19 -1.67 -14.09 -7.76
N SER A 20 -2.24 -14.40 -8.91
CA SER A 20 -1.87 -13.79 -10.18
C SER A 20 -2.23 -12.30 -10.14
N GLY A 21 -1.29 -11.44 -10.53
CA GLY A 21 -1.50 -10.00 -10.60
C GLY A 21 -0.66 -9.40 -11.72
N HIS A 22 -0.72 -8.11 -11.82
CA HIS A 22 -0.07 -7.31 -12.85
C HIS A 22 0.91 -6.32 -12.22
N PHE A 23 1.81 -5.80 -13.03
CA PHE A 23 2.70 -4.71 -12.64
C PHE A 23 2.43 -3.49 -13.53
N PHE A 24 2.29 -2.34 -12.87
CA PHE A 24 2.27 -1.04 -13.49
C PHE A 24 3.65 -0.42 -13.38
N GLU A 25 4.33 -0.26 -14.50
CA GLU A 25 5.63 0.42 -14.54
C GLU A 25 5.43 1.91 -14.23
N TRP A 26 5.92 2.33 -13.08
CA TRP A 26 5.82 3.69 -12.61
C TRP A 26 7.21 4.28 -12.40
N ARG A 27 7.31 5.62 -12.39
CA ARG A 27 8.59 6.36 -12.38
C ARG A 27 9.60 5.96 -11.28
N PHE A 28 9.11 5.41 -10.15
CA PHE A 28 9.97 5.02 -9.02
C PHE A 28 10.01 3.51 -8.77
N GLY A 29 9.40 2.72 -9.61
CA GLY A 29 9.42 1.26 -9.52
C GLY A 29 8.15 0.62 -10.01
N ASN A 30 8.13 -0.70 -10.06
CA ASN A 30 6.99 -1.48 -10.47
C ASN A 30 5.96 -1.59 -9.35
N ILE A 31 4.74 -1.25 -9.64
CA ILE A 31 3.61 -1.25 -8.72
C ILE A 31 2.76 -2.48 -9.00
N PHE A 32 2.69 -3.36 -8.01
CA PHE A 32 1.84 -4.54 -8.11
C PHE A 32 0.36 -4.18 -7.92
N TYR A 33 -0.50 -4.75 -8.74
CA TYR A 33 -1.94 -4.62 -8.60
C TYR A 33 -2.66 -5.88 -9.07
N THR A 34 -3.90 -6.04 -8.63
CA THR A 34 -4.80 -7.09 -9.13
C THR A 34 -6.06 -6.46 -9.73
N LYS A 35 -6.70 -7.21 -10.64
CA LYS A 35 -7.98 -6.84 -11.26
C LYS A 35 -8.90 -8.04 -11.23
N HIS A 36 -10.10 -7.88 -10.70
CA HIS A 36 -11.09 -8.94 -10.55
C HIS A 36 -12.49 -8.47 -10.91
N GLY A 37 -13.28 -9.35 -11.54
CA GLY A 37 -14.68 -9.08 -11.88
C GLY A 37 -14.85 -8.14 -13.08
N GLU A 38 -16.11 -7.77 -13.32
CA GLU A 38 -16.54 -6.88 -14.41
C GLU A 38 -17.60 -5.91 -13.88
N GLY A 39 -17.66 -4.71 -14.46
CA GLY A 39 -18.60 -3.64 -14.08
C GLY A 39 -17.89 -2.34 -13.75
N SER A 40 -18.57 -1.44 -13.03
CA SER A 40 -18.00 -0.16 -12.61
C SER A 40 -16.76 -0.37 -11.74
N PRO A 41 -15.69 0.44 -11.92
CA PRO A 41 -14.44 0.22 -11.22
C PRO A 41 -14.52 0.63 -9.76
N ILE A 42 -13.85 -0.15 -8.91
CA ILE A 42 -13.58 0.16 -7.50
C ILE A 42 -12.10 -0.06 -7.24
N LEU A 43 -11.43 0.93 -6.68
CA LEU A 43 -10.05 0.85 -6.23
C LEU A 43 -9.99 0.63 -4.72
N LEU A 44 -9.26 -0.40 -4.28
CA LEU A 44 -9.01 -0.71 -2.87
C LEU A 44 -7.57 -0.35 -2.54
N ILE A 45 -7.37 0.54 -1.56
CA ILE A 45 -6.06 1.03 -1.12
C ILE A 45 -5.85 0.62 0.34
N HIS A 46 -4.82 -0.20 0.59
CA HIS A 46 -4.46 -0.68 1.92
C HIS A 46 -3.84 0.45 2.78
N ASP A 47 -3.71 0.21 4.08
CA ASP A 47 -3.07 1.14 5.00
C ASP A 47 -1.58 1.33 4.67
N LEU A 48 -1.03 2.49 4.99
CA LEU A 48 0.39 2.79 4.82
C LEU A 48 1.21 2.27 6.02
N HIS A 49 1.36 0.96 6.07
CA HIS A 49 2.18 0.27 7.06
C HIS A 49 3.11 -0.73 6.35
N PRO A 50 4.35 -0.95 6.82
CA PRO A 50 5.29 -1.88 6.16
C PRO A 50 4.76 -3.30 5.96
N ALA A 51 3.87 -3.79 6.84
CA ALA A 51 3.23 -5.10 6.73
C ALA A 51 1.96 -5.11 5.86
N SER A 52 1.42 -3.94 5.51
CA SER A 52 0.17 -3.83 4.74
C SER A 52 0.38 -4.20 3.27
N SER A 53 -0.65 -4.76 2.69
CA SER A 53 -0.71 -5.10 1.26
C SER A 53 -2.16 -5.31 0.83
N SER A 54 -2.36 -5.52 -0.46
CA SER A 54 -3.67 -5.86 -1.02
C SER A 54 -4.31 -7.14 -0.45
N ILE A 55 -3.57 -7.95 0.30
CA ILE A 55 -4.09 -9.17 0.97
C ILE A 55 -5.21 -8.84 1.95
N GLU A 56 -5.15 -7.71 2.64
CA GLU A 56 -6.20 -7.29 3.59
C GLU A 56 -7.60 -7.21 2.96
N TRP A 57 -7.67 -7.00 1.65
CA TRP A 57 -8.90 -6.90 0.88
C TRP A 57 -9.45 -8.24 0.37
N SER A 58 -8.79 -9.36 0.64
CA SER A 58 -9.11 -10.68 0.05
C SER A 58 -10.57 -11.10 0.23
N LYS A 59 -11.18 -10.81 1.38
CA LYS A 59 -12.60 -11.10 1.65
C LYS A 59 -13.55 -10.17 0.90
N MET A 60 -13.17 -8.90 0.75
CA MET A 60 -13.97 -7.91 0.04
C MET A 60 -13.95 -8.13 -1.48
N ILE A 61 -12.79 -8.47 -2.04
CA ILE A 61 -12.64 -8.76 -3.47
C ILE A 61 -13.70 -9.77 -3.93
N LYS A 62 -13.84 -10.89 -3.22
CA LYS A 62 -14.83 -11.94 -3.55
C LYS A 62 -16.28 -11.46 -3.58
N LYS A 63 -16.61 -10.45 -2.77
CA LYS A 63 -17.98 -9.90 -2.70
C LYS A 63 -18.19 -8.85 -3.78
N LEU A 64 -17.26 -7.90 -3.89
CA LEU A 64 -17.37 -6.76 -4.79
C LEU A 64 -17.21 -7.15 -6.26
N SER A 65 -16.35 -8.13 -6.57
CA SER A 65 -16.10 -8.59 -7.95
C SER A 65 -17.28 -9.28 -8.63
N LYS A 66 -18.38 -9.51 -7.90
CA LYS A 66 -19.63 -10.02 -8.50
C LYS A 66 -20.37 -8.97 -9.34
N GLN A 67 -20.16 -7.70 -9.09
CA GLN A 67 -20.88 -6.58 -9.72
C GLN A 67 -19.98 -5.43 -10.16
N HIS A 68 -18.69 -5.48 -9.79
CA HIS A 68 -17.72 -4.42 -10.02
C HIS A 68 -16.41 -4.97 -10.57
N THR A 69 -15.69 -4.14 -11.30
CA THR A 69 -14.28 -4.37 -11.59
C THR A 69 -13.46 -3.86 -10.41
N VAL A 70 -12.93 -4.78 -9.60
CA VAL A 70 -12.21 -4.46 -8.37
C VAL A 70 -10.72 -4.43 -8.66
N TYR A 71 -10.10 -3.28 -8.47
CA TYR A 71 -8.66 -3.09 -8.48
C TYR A 71 -8.12 -3.05 -7.07
N THR A 72 -7.02 -3.74 -6.82
CA THR A 72 -6.24 -3.58 -5.59
C THR A 72 -4.83 -3.17 -5.96
N ILE A 73 -4.21 -2.32 -5.18
CA ILE A 73 -2.85 -1.84 -5.40
C ILE A 73 -2.00 -2.12 -4.17
N ASP A 74 -0.79 -2.63 -4.36
CA ASP A 74 0.24 -2.59 -3.33
C ASP A 74 1.01 -1.27 -3.50
N LEU A 75 0.97 -0.40 -2.50
CA LEU A 75 1.65 0.89 -2.56
C LEU A 75 3.17 0.70 -2.69
N LEU A 76 3.85 1.67 -3.31
CA LEU A 76 5.32 1.65 -3.40
C LEU A 76 5.92 1.50 -1.98
N GLY A 77 6.85 0.58 -1.80
CA GLY A 77 7.40 0.24 -0.50
C GLY A 77 6.66 -0.88 0.25
N CYS A 78 5.48 -1.30 -0.22
CA CYS A 78 4.62 -2.29 0.44
C CYS A 78 4.40 -3.54 -0.43
N GLY A 79 3.98 -4.63 0.19
CA GLY A 79 3.57 -5.86 -0.48
C GLY A 79 4.57 -6.34 -1.54
N ARG A 80 4.08 -6.53 -2.77
CA ARG A 80 4.84 -6.98 -3.95
C ARG A 80 5.38 -5.85 -4.81
N SER A 81 5.02 -4.59 -4.52
CA SER A 81 5.58 -3.44 -5.21
C SER A 81 7.06 -3.25 -4.86
N ASP A 82 7.77 -2.57 -5.75
CA ASP A 82 9.18 -2.25 -5.54
C ASP A 82 9.38 -1.40 -4.28
N LYS A 83 10.56 -1.56 -3.67
CA LYS A 83 10.95 -0.90 -2.42
C LYS A 83 12.25 -0.10 -2.61
N PRO A 84 12.22 0.95 -3.46
CA PRO A 84 13.41 1.75 -3.70
C PRO A 84 13.86 2.50 -2.45
N GLY A 85 15.18 2.66 -2.30
CA GLY A 85 15.80 3.41 -1.20
C GLY A 85 15.66 4.92 -1.37
N LEU A 86 14.45 5.44 -1.24
CA LEU A 86 14.12 6.86 -1.37
C LEU A 86 13.24 7.33 -0.19
N THR A 87 13.08 8.64 -0.05
CA THR A 87 12.16 9.22 0.92
C THR A 87 10.72 9.15 0.40
N TYR A 88 9.88 8.41 1.09
CA TYR A 88 8.46 8.30 0.77
C TYR A 88 7.71 9.51 1.33
N THR A 89 6.98 10.21 0.47
CA THR A 89 6.21 11.41 0.84
C THR A 89 4.74 11.23 0.47
N ASN A 90 3.83 11.91 1.18
CA ASN A 90 2.42 11.90 0.84
C ASN A 90 2.19 12.36 -0.62
N TYR A 91 2.94 13.36 -1.08
CA TYR A 91 2.82 13.85 -2.46
C TYR A 91 3.19 12.78 -3.50
N MET A 92 4.16 11.94 -3.20
CA MET A 92 4.53 10.82 -4.07
C MET A 92 3.37 9.81 -4.18
N PHE A 93 2.71 9.48 -3.07
CA PHE A 93 1.54 8.60 -3.09
C PHE A 93 0.34 9.24 -3.79
N VAL A 94 0.12 10.55 -3.63
CA VAL A 94 -0.88 11.31 -4.41
C VAL A 94 -0.64 11.11 -5.91
N GLN A 95 0.60 11.28 -6.36
CA GLN A 95 0.96 11.11 -7.77
C GLN A 95 0.80 9.65 -8.22
N LEU A 96 1.21 8.68 -7.39
CA LEU A 96 1.05 7.26 -7.69
C LEU A 96 -0.42 6.90 -7.93
N ILE A 97 -1.31 7.28 -7.02
CA ILE A 97 -2.74 6.98 -7.12
C ILE A 97 -3.35 7.69 -8.34
N THR A 98 -3.02 8.96 -8.55
CA THR A 98 -3.51 9.72 -9.71
C THR A 98 -3.07 9.08 -11.02
N ASP A 99 -1.78 8.73 -11.13
CA ASP A 99 -1.26 8.06 -12.32
C ASP A 99 -1.87 6.67 -12.52
N PHE A 100 -2.09 5.92 -11.45
CA PHE A 100 -2.73 4.61 -11.51
C PHE A 100 -4.17 4.68 -12.02
N VAL A 101 -4.97 5.59 -11.49
CA VAL A 101 -6.34 5.79 -11.98
C VAL A 101 -6.34 6.20 -13.45
N LYS A 102 -5.49 7.14 -13.85
CA LYS A 102 -5.45 7.67 -15.22
C LYS A 102 -4.90 6.69 -16.26
N LYS A 103 -3.96 5.81 -15.88
CA LYS A 103 -3.21 4.97 -16.84
C LYS A 103 -3.59 3.50 -16.80
N VAL A 104 -4.16 3.02 -15.68
CA VAL A 104 -4.54 1.62 -15.50
C VAL A 104 -6.06 1.44 -15.45
N ILE A 105 -6.76 2.29 -14.71
CA ILE A 105 -8.23 2.21 -14.62
C ILE A 105 -8.88 2.97 -15.79
N GLU A 106 -8.28 4.11 -16.20
CA GLU A 106 -8.66 4.96 -17.36
C GLU A 106 -10.06 5.57 -17.29
N GLN A 107 -10.69 5.55 -16.12
CA GLN A 107 -11.99 6.15 -15.88
C GLN A 107 -12.14 6.53 -14.40
N LYS A 108 -13.14 7.37 -14.10
CA LYS A 108 -13.50 7.65 -12.71
C LYS A 108 -13.82 6.36 -11.96
N THR A 109 -13.37 6.27 -10.72
CA THR A 109 -13.52 5.07 -9.90
C THR A 109 -14.02 5.40 -8.51
N ASP A 110 -14.81 4.49 -7.93
CA ASP A 110 -15.00 4.49 -6.49
C ASP A 110 -13.69 4.08 -5.80
N VAL A 111 -13.42 4.64 -4.64
CA VAL A 111 -12.25 4.25 -3.86
C VAL A 111 -12.64 3.88 -2.43
N ILE A 112 -12.10 2.77 -1.94
CA ILE A 112 -12.16 2.37 -0.54
C ILE A 112 -10.73 2.36 -0.02
N VAL A 113 -10.48 3.14 1.00
CA VAL A 113 -9.12 3.34 1.52
C VAL A 113 -9.12 3.27 3.05
N THR A 114 -8.05 2.68 3.62
CA THR A 114 -7.92 2.48 5.06
C THR A 114 -6.71 3.18 5.65
N GLY A 115 -6.79 3.53 6.93
CA GLY A 115 -5.71 4.03 7.77
C GLY A 115 -5.07 5.32 7.27
N ASP A 116 -3.76 5.40 7.36
CA ASP A 116 -2.96 6.58 6.97
C ASP A 116 -3.07 6.91 5.47
N SER A 117 -3.39 5.91 4.65
CA SER A 117 -3.63 6.10 3.21
C SER A 117 -4.82 7.01 2.89
N CYS A 118 -5.73 7.21 3.84
CA CYS A 118 -6.85 8.15 3.70
C CYS A 118 -6.35 9.58 3.41
N SER A 119 -5.27 10.00 4.06
CA SER A 119 -4.75 11.37 3.95
C SER A 119 -4.35 11.74 2.53
N PHE A 120 -3.50 10.95 1.90
CA PHE A 120 -3.03 11.25 0.55
C PHE A 120 -4.08 10.90 -0.53
N THR A 121 -5.02 10.01 -0.24
CA THR A 121 -6.18 9.76 -1.13
C THR A 121 -7.10 10.99 -1.19
N LEU A 122 -7.39 11.61 -0.04
CA LEU A 122 -8.14 12.88 0.00
C LEU A 122 -7.38 14.02 -0.68
N MET A 123 -6.06 14.09 -0.51
CA MET A 123 -5.23 15.06 -1.22
C MET A 123 -5.31 14.85 -2.75
N ALA A 124 -5.28 13.61 -3.23
CA ALA A 124 -5.41 13.29 -4.64
C ALA A 124 -6.77 13.74 -5.19
N ALA A 125 -7.86 13.48 -4.46
CA ALA A 125 -9.20 13.92 -4.81
C ALA A 125 -9.32 15.45 -4.87
N ASN A 126 -8.69 16.16 -3.94
CA ASN A 126 -8.69 17.62 -3.92
C ASN A 126 -7.86 18.23 -5.06
N MET A 127 -6.81 17.54 -5.51
CA MET A 127 -5.96 18.02 -6.61
C MET A 127 -6.55 17.72 -7.99
N ASP A 128 -7.34 16.64 -8.11
CA ASP A 128 -8.00 16.25 -9.37
C ASP A 128 -9.37 15.61 -9.06
N ASP A 129 -10.42 16.38 -9.27
CA ASP A 129 -11.81 15.97 -9.03
C ASP A 129 -12.36 14.96 -10.06
N LYS A 130 -11.54 14.60 -11.06
CA LYS A 130 -11.94 13.69 -12.15
C LYS A 130 -11.55 12.24 -11.90
N ILE A 131 -10.75 11.95 -10.85
CA ILE A 131 -10.25 10.59 -10.63
C ILE A 131 -11.19 9.71 -9.80
N PHE A 132 -11.97 10.30 -8.88
CA PHE A 132 -12.86 9.54 -8.01
C PHE A 132 -14.32 9.99 -8.15
N ASP A 133 -15.23 8.99 -8.10
CA ASP A 133 -16.67 9.24 -7.99
C ASP A 133 -17.08 9.32 -6.51
N ARG A 134 -16.78 8.30 -5.73
CA ARG A 134 -17.09 8.20 -4.31
C ARG A 134 -15.84 7.74 -3.54
N ILE A 135 -15.67 8.26 -2.33
CA ILE A 135 -14.56 7.93 -1.45
C ILE A 135 -15.12 7.36 -0.15
N PHE A 136 -14.72 6.13 0.18
CA PHE A 136 -15.07 5.45 1.40
C PHE A 136 -13.83 5.35 2.29
N LEU A 137 -13.83 6.08 3.39
CA LEU A 137 -12.73 6.09 4.36
C LEU A 137 -12.99 5.05 5.46
N VAL A 138 -12.05 4.15 5.66
CA VAL A 138 -12.11 3.11 6.70
C VAL A 138 -11.04 3.41 7.73
N SER A 139 -11.45 3.64 8.98
CA SER A 139 -10.55 3.95 10.10
C SER A 139 -9.53 5.06 9.78
N PRO A 140 -9.96 6.24 9.28
CA PRO A 140 -9.04 7.32 8.99
C PRO A 140 -8.30 7.77 10.27
N PRO A 141 -7.04 8.23 10.16
CA PRO A 141 -6.31 8.76 11.31
C PRO A 141 -7.02 9.99 11.89
N SER A 142 -6.91 10.18 13.20
CA SER A 142 -7.45 11.40 13.84
C SER A 142 -6.65 12.64 13.40
N LEU A 143 -7.31 13.80 13.35
CA LEU A 143 -6.63 15.07 13.05
C LEU A 143 -5.46 15.33 14.01
N GLU A 144 -5.58 14.92 15.28
CA GLU A 144 -4.51 15.04 16.26
C GLU A 144 -3.29 14.19 15.93
N SER A 145 -3.48 13.00 15.33
CA SER A 145 -2.36 12.13 14.91
C SER A 145 -1.60 12.72 13.72
N LEU A 146 -2.28 13.44 12.84
CA LEU A 146 -1.68 14.10 11.67
C LEU A 146 -0.83 15.32 12.02
N VAL A 147 -1.10 15.96 13.18
CA VAL A 147 -0.41 17.18 13.64
C VAL A 147 0.76 16.86 14.60
N LYS A 148 0.90 15.61 15.06
CA LYS A 148 2.00 15.22 15.95
C LYS A 148 3.34 15.34 15.25
N ASN A 149 4.14 16.34 15.68
CA ASN A 149 5.53 16.44 15.27
C ASN A 149 6.33 15.21 15.73
N PRO A 150 7.28 14.73 14.94
CA PRO A 150 8.14 13.65 15.35
C PRO A 150 8.88 14.01 16.65
N THR A 151 8.85 13.13 17.62
CA THR A 151 9.58 13.30 18.89
C THR A 151 11.05 12.94 18.70
N LYS A 152 11.94 13.41 19.61
CA LYS A 152 13.36 13.02 19.59
C LYS A 152 13.58 11.51 19.59
N GLN A 153 12.67 10.74 20.21
CA GLN A 153 12.70 9.27 20.18
C GLN A 153 12.38 8.73 18.79
N THR A 154 11.41 9.32 18.09
CA THR A 154 11.05 8.94 16.72
C THR A 154 12.21 9.21 15.75
N ASP A 155 12.92 10.32 15.91
CA ASP A 155 14.11 10.66 15.11
C ASP A 155 15.27 9.70 15.37
N PHE A 156 15.44 9.26 16.63
CA PHE A 156 16.45 8.26 16.96
C PHE A 156 16.12 6.89 16.33
N VAL A 157 14.88 6.41 16.47
CA VAL A 157 14.42 5.16 15.85
C VAL A 157 14.56 5.23 14.32
N LYS A 158 14.18 6.35 13.71
CA LYS A 158 14.36 6.58 12.28
C LYS A 158 15.82 6.43 11.87
N LYS A 159 16.75 7.10 12.56
CA LYS A 159 18.19 7.00 12.28
C LYS A 159 18.73 5.58 12.40
N VAL A 160 18.26 4.80 13.40
CA VAL A 160 18.65 3.39 13.56
C VAL A 160 18.13 2.53 12.42
N LEU A 161 16.88 2.75 11.98
CA LEU A 161 16.26 2.02 10.87
C LEU A 161 16.86 2.39 9.50
N GLU A 162 17.41 3.59 9.36
CA GLU A 162 18.13 4.03 8.16
C GLU A 162 19.51 3.36 7.99
N LEU A 163 20.02 2.69 9.01
CA LEU A 163 21.26 1.91 8.88
C LEU A 163 21.01 0.67 7.99
N PRO A 164 21.77 0.48 6.90
CA PRO A 164 21.45 -0.51 5.86
C PRO A 164 21.30 -1.97 6.36
N ILE A 165 22.05 -2.35 7.37
CA ILE A 165 22.02 -3.71 7.93
C ILE A 165 20.92 -3.84 8.97
N ILE A 166 20.83 -2.90 9.91
CA ILE A 166 19.89 -2.95 11.04
C ILE A 166 18.47 -2.71 10.57
N GLY A 167 18.24 -1.72 9.70
CA GLY A 167 16.94 -1.42 9.14
C GLY A 167 16.35 -2.62 8.38
N THR A 168 17.14 -3.23 7.48
CA THR A 168 16.72 -4.42 6.73
C THR A 168 16.44 -5.61 7.66
N PHE A 169 17.25 -5.79 8.70
CA PHE A 169 17.04 -6.86 9.68
C PHE A 169 15.75 -6.67 10.48
N CYS A 170 15.51 -5.45 11.00
CA CYS A 170 14.28 -5.12 11.73
C CYS A 170 13.04 -5.25 10.82
N TYR A 171 13.11 -4.78 9.58
CA TYR A 171 12.05 -4.94 8.60
C TYR A 171 11.71 -6.42 8.40
N ASN A 172 12.72 -7.25 8.11
CA ASN A 172 12.51 -8.67 7.86
C ASN A 172 11.96 -9.42 9.09
N LEU A 173 12.36 -9.03 10.32
CA LEU A 173 11.77 -9.57 11.54
C LEU A 173 10.29 -9.23 11.70
N GLN A 174 9.87 -8.03 11.32
CA GLN A 174 8.46 -7.64 11.34
C GLN A 174 7.63 -8.39 10.30
N MET A 175 8.28 -8.86 9.24
CA MET A 175 7.66 -9.57 8.12
C MET A 175 7.73 -11.09 8.26
N LEU A 176 8.00 -11.63 9.44
CA LEU A 176 7.86 -13.06 9.70
C LEU A 176 6.39 -13.48 9.67
N GLU A 177 6.13 -14.67 9.12
CA GLU A 177 4.79 -15.22 8.87
C GLU A 177 3.89 -15.17 10.11
N ASP A 178 4.42 -15.55 11.27
CA ASP A 178 3.69 -15.59 12.54
C ASP A 178 3.14 -14.21 12.96
N LYS A 179 3.92 -13.14 12.70
CA LYS A 179 3.49 -11.78 13.04
C LYS A 179 2.50 -11.18 12.05
N ILE A 180 2.59 -11.59 10.78
CA ILE A 180 1.66 -11.13 9.74
C ILE A 180 0.30 -11.82 9.91
N THR A 181 0.30 -13.09 10.28
CA THR A 181 -0.95 -13.86 10.49
C THR A 181 -1.77 -13.28 11.65
N ASP A 182 -1.14 -12.73 12.67
CA ASP A 182 -1.81 -12.08 13.80
C ASP A 182 -2.41 -10.70 13.47
N LEU A 183 -2.01 -10.08 12.34
CA LEU A 183 -2.51 -8.78 11.90
C LEU A 183 -3.77 -8.87 11.01
N PHE A 184 -4.08 -10.07 10.45
CA PHE A 184 -5.19 -10.34 9.51
C PHE A 184 -6.05 -11.52 9.93
#